data_ecd97df921d174f8118c81018dc457c7
#
_entry.id   ecd97df921d174f8118c81018dc457c7
#
_cell.length_a   1.000
_cell.length_b   1.000
_cell.length_c   1.000
_cell.angle_alpha   90.00
_cell.angle_beta   90.00
_cell.angle_gamma   90.00
#
_symmetry.space_group_name_H-M   'P 1'
#
loop_
_entity.id
_entity.type
_entity.pdbx_description
1 polymer ?
#
loop_
_entity_poly.entity_id
_entity_poly.type
_entity_poly.pdbx_seq_one_letter_code
_entity_poly.pdbx_strand_id
1 'polypeptide(L)'
;MSLKLKITAITPYPVWVGIRNQFLLKIETDQGIVGWGESGLSGREKAVAGAIEHYTKFLIGQDAMQIGRIWQEMYRSQYFEGGRVLQAAISAIDIALHDIKGKALGVPVYELLGGKQRDVVPAFASTGDAAGEGAVERAHELRAMGFDAIRFFPIGQDSRDIFEPRQSIAATARILNRAREELGSEVVLGIDYHHRLSVAEAASFCNKLDKGVLDFLEEPIRDETPEAYESLRTMTDIPFAIGEEFSSKWQFIPYIERGIHQFNRLDVCNVGGLTEAMKVAGWSEAHYVDLMPHNPLGPICTAATVHFAAAVPNFAWLETRAPETALGFDNSEFFPVQPKLEGAVYPVSDAPGLGVEVNEALLAKQSFKFWEAPHLKRTDGSVTNW
;
A
#
# COMPACT_ATOMS: atom_id res chain seq x y z
N MET A 1 0.25 34.28 17.04
CA MET A 1 -0.74 34.06 15.94
C MET A 1 -0.47 32.68 15.38
N SER A 2 -1.50 31.87 15.10
CA SER A 2 -1.30 30.59 14.42
C SER A 2 -0.86 30.87 12.98
N LEU A 3 0.12 30.11 12.50
CA LEU A 3 0.56 30.13 11.11
C LEU A 3 -0.64 29.75 10.20
N LYS A 4 -0.92 30.55 9.19
CA LYS A 4 -1.97 30.30 8.19
C LYS A 4 -1.34 30.29 6.81
N LEU A 5 -1.66 29.27 6.04
CA LEU A 5 -1.18 29.05 4.68
C LEU A 5 -2.38 28.82 3.76
N LYS A 6 -2.66 29.76 2.85
CA LYS A 6 -3.78 29.58 1.91
C LYS A 6 -3.35 28.75 0.74
N ILE A 7 -4.15 27.75 0.41
CA ILE A 7 -3.99 26.95 -0.82
C ILE A 7 -4.24 27.88 -2.03
N THR A 8 -3.28 27.95 -2.94
CA THR A 8 -3.34 28.78 -4.16
C THR A 8 -3.50 27.97 -5.43
N ALA A 9 -2.94 26.74 -5.47
CA ALA A 9 -3.08 25.84 -6.60
C ALA A 9 -3.07 24.38 -6.16
N ILE A 10 -3.77 23.52 -6.92
CA ILE A 10 -3.76 22.05 -6.77
C ILE A 10 -3.59 21.50 -8.19
N THR A 11 -2.47 20.81 -8.43
CA THR A 11 -2.10 20.33 -9.77
C THR A 11 -1.89 18.81 -9.75
N PRO A 12 -2.76 18.03 -10.42
CA PRO A 12 -2.60 16.59 -10.57
C PRO A 12 -1.65 16.24 -11.72
N TYR A 13 -0.82 15.22 -11.51
CA TYR A 13 0.10 14.63 -12.49
C TYR A 13 -0.19 13.12 -12.64
N PRO A 14 -1.20 12.72 -13.44
CA PRO A 14 -1.42 11.33 -13.81
C PRO A 14 -0.45 10.94 -14.92
N VAL A 15 0.76 10.52 -14.59
CA VAL A 15 1.88 10.39 -15.56
C VAL A 15 2.53 9.02 -15.48
N TRP A 16 3.07 8.55 -16.61
CA TRP A 16 3.86 7.33 -16.66
C TRP A 16 5.26 7.59 -16.14
N VAL A 17 5.63 6.89 -15.05
CA VAL A 17 6.97 6.94 -14.45
C VAL A 17 7.48 5.51 -14.30
N GLY A 18 8.64 5.22 -14.91
CA GLY A 18 9.19 3.87 -14.91
C GLY A 18 8.29 2.88 -15.63
N ILE A 19 7.61 2.01 -14.91
CA ILE A 19 6.83 0.88 -15.45
C ILE A 19 5.32 1.03 -15.32
N ARG A 20 4.82 2.12 -14.70
CA ARG A 20 3.39 2.32 -14.42
C ARG A 20 3.01 3.80 -14.42
N ASN A 21 1.72 4.09 -14.48
CA ASN A 21 1.26 5.42 -14.12
C ASN A 21 1.44 5.61 -12.61
N GLN A 22 1.97 6.79 -12.26
CA GLN A 22 1.90 7.32 -10.90
C GLN A 22 0.93 8.51 -10.92
N PHE A 23 0.07 8.62 -9.91
CA PHE A 23 -0.78 9.77 -9.75
C PHE A 23 -0.23 10.65 -8.64
N LEU A 24 0.52 11.66 -9.03
CA LEU A 24 1.12 12.62 -8.11
C LEU A 24 0.26 13.88 -8.02
N LEU A 25 0.26 14.51 -6.86
CA LEU A 25 -0.48 15.74 -6.60
C LEU A 25 0.44 16.78 -5.99
N LYS A 26 0.46 17.98 -6.58
CA LYS A 26 1.12 19.16 -6.03
C LYS A 26 0.10 20.11 -5.44
N ILE A 27 0.33 20.59 -4.22
CA ILE A 27 -0.43 21.68 -3.59
C ILE A 27 0.52 22.85 -3.31
N GLU A 28 0.14 24.05 -3.75
CA GLU A 28 0.90 25.29 -3.55
C GLU A 28 0.18 26.21 -2.59
N THR A 29 0.94 27.00 -1.84
CA THR A 29 0.43 27.96 -0.84
C THR A 29 0.86 29.38 -1.16
N ASP A 30 0.15 30.37 -0.57
CA ASP A 30 0.41 31.80 -0.72
C ASP A 30 1.75 32.26 -0.12
N GLN A 31 2.45 31.39 0.61
CA GLN A 31 3.79 31.64 1.15
C GLN A 31 4.89 30.85 0.43
N GLY A 32 4.59 30.24 -0.72
CA GLY A 32 5.53 29.52 -1.55
C GLY A 32 5.92 28.14 -1.03
N ILE A 33 5.28 27.65 0.05
CA ILE A 33 5.46 26.28 0.52
C ILE A 33 4.65 25.34 -0.36
N VAL A 34 5.28 24.26 -0.84
CA VAL A 34 4.72 23.27 -1.73
C VAL A 34 4.70 21.92 -1.05
N GLY A 35 3.58 21.20 -1.14
CA GLY A 35 3.46 19.81 -0.71
C GLY A 35 3.15 18.87 -1.85
N TRP A 36 3.63 17.65 -1.72
CA TRP A 36 3.39 16.56 -2.65
C TRP A 36 2.59 15.43 -2.00
N GLY A 37 1.68 14.88 -2.76
CA GLY A 37 0.90 13.70 -2.40
C GLY A 37 0.85 12.68 -3.54
N GLU A 38 0.41 11.47 -3.23
CA GLU A 38 0.26 10.39 -4.21
C GLU A 38 -1.05 9.65 -3.96
N SER A 39 -1.71 9.22 -5.03
CA SER A 39 -2.94 8.41 -5.00
C SER A 39 -2.64 6.97 -5.37
N GLY A 40 -3.23 6.04 -4.63
CA GLY A 40 -2.96 4.61 -4.76
C GLY A 40 -3.75 3.87 -5.83
N LEU A 41 -4.78 4.46 -6.41
CA LEU A 41 -5.74 3.76 -7.26
C LEU A 41 -5.23 3.57 -8.69
N SER A 42 -4.39 2.56 -8.90
CA SER A 42 -3.82 2.22 -10.21
C SER A 42 -4.88 1.81 -11.23
N GLY A 43 -4.68 2.24 -12.49
CA GLY A 43 -5.63 1.98 -13.57
C GLY A 43 -6.88 2.87 -13.54
N ARG A 44 -7.02 3.76 -12.54
CA ARG A 44 -8.16 4.69 -12.39
C ARG A 44 -7.71 6.14 -12.20
N GLU A 45 -6.50 6.46 -12.58
CA GLU A 45 -5.86 7.78 -12.36
C GLU A 45 -6.71 8.92 -12.96
N LYS A 46 -7.35 8.70 -14.10
CA LYS A 46 -8.23 9.72 -14.72
C LYS A 46 -9.51 9.99 -13.92
N ALA A 47 -10.06 8.98 -13.25
CA ALA A 47 -11.21 9.14 -12.37
C ALA A 47 -10.82 9.93 -11.10
N VAL A 48 -9.65 9.63 -10.53
CA VAL A 48 -9.09 10.39 -9.40
C VAL A 48 -8.81 11.83 -9.79
N ALA A 49 -8.25 12.09 -10.98
CA ALA A 49 -8.03 13.44 -11.49
C ALA A 49 -9.33 14.25 -11.53
N GLY A 50 -10.44 13.66 -12.01
CA GLY A 50 -11.76 14.30 -12.01
C GLY A 50 -12.28 14.63 -10.61
N ALA A 51 -12.08 13.74 -9.64
CA ALA A 51 -12.43 14.00 -8.25
C ALA A 51 -11.62 15.17 -7.66
N ILE A 52 -10.32 15.22 -7.91
CA ILE A 52 -9.44 16.33 -7.47
C ILE A 52 -9.82 17.65 -8.13
N GLU A 53 -10.13 17.64 -9.42
CA GLU A 53 -10.61 18.84 -10.12
C GLU A 53 -11.88 19.41 -9.44
N HIS A 54 -12.80 18.54 -9.04
CA HIS A 54 -13.99 18.94 -8.29
C HIS A 54 -13.61 19.52 -6.92
N TYR A 55 -12.79 18.83 -6.12
CA TYR A 55 -12.36 19.30 -4.79
C TYR A 55 -11.60 20.63 -4.86
N THR A 56 -10.81 20.86 -5.91
CA THR A 56 -10.07 22.11 -6.12
C THR A 56 -10.97 23.34 -6.06
N LYS A 57 -12.24 23.24 -6.54
CA LYS A 57 -13.16 24.36 -6.59
C LYS A 57 -13.48 25.00 -5.23
N PHE A 58 -13.46 24.23 -4.14
CA PHE A 58 -13.74 24.73 -2.79
C PHE A 58 -12.52 24.70 -1.86
N LEU A 59 -11.45 24.04 -2.24
CA LEU A 59 -10.21 23.99 -1.44
C LEU A 59 -9.32 25.22 -1.63
N ILE A 60 -9.36 25.86 -2.81
CA ILE A 60 -8.61 27.09 -3.06
C ILE A 60 -9.01 28.17 -2.07
N GLY A 61 -8.01 28.80 -1.42
CA GLY A 61 -8.17 29.81 -0.40
C GLY A 61 -8.34 29.28 1.03
N GLN A 62 -8.51 27.97 1.21
CA GLN A 62 -8.55 27.35 2.53
C GLN A 62 -7.17 27.34 3.18
N ASP A 63 -7.15 27.23 4.50
CA ASP A 63 -5.93 27.16 5.30
C ASP A 63 -5.37 25.73 5.32
N ALA A 64 -4.29 25.49 4.59
CA ALA A 64 -3.62 24.19 4.48
C ALA A 64 -3.18 23.58 5.82
N MET A 65 -3.08 24.39 6.88
CA MET A 65 -2.74 23.91 8.23
C MET A 65 -3.89 23.16 8.91
N GLN A 66 -5.12 23.29 8.41
CA GLN A 66 -6.35 22.70 8.99
C GLN A 66 -6.69 21.33 8.34
N ILE A 67 -5.74 20.42 8.32
CA ILE A 67 -5.82 19.14 7.60
C ILE A 67 -7.10 18.38 7.92
N GLY A 68 -7.36 18.11 9.20
CA GLY A 68 -8.54 17.34 9.62
C GLY A 68 -9.87 18.01 9.26
N ARG A 69 -9.94 19.36 9.24
CA ARG A 69 -11.12 20.10 8.80
C ARG A 69 -11.33 19.94 7.29
N ILE A 70 -10.28 20.11 6.49
CA ILE A 70 -10.30 19.93 5.05
C ILE A 70 -10.70 18.48 4.71
N TRP A 71 -10.17 17.51 5.43
CA TRP A 71 -10.53 16.10 5.27
C TRP A 71 -12.04 15.88 5.47
N GLN A 72 -12.61 16.41 6.57
CA GLN A 72 -14.04 16.28 6.84
C GLN A 72 -14.89 16.99 5.78
N GLU A 73 -14.47 18.14 5.30
CA GLU A 73 -15.17 18.87 4.25
C GLU A 73 -15.20 18.10 2.94
N MET A 74 -14.08 17.51 2.50
CA MET A 74 -14.05 16.66 1.31
C MET A 74 -14.94 15.42 1.45
N TYR A 75 -14.99 14.82 2.64
CA TYR A 75 -15.73 13.58 2.87
C TYR A 75 -17.21 13.81 3.17
N ARG A 76 -17.55 14.81 4.01
CA ARG A 76 -18.90 15.01 4.55
C ARG A 76 -19.72 16.09 3.83
N SER A 77 -19.14 16.85 2.90
CA SER A 77 -19.84 17.97 2.26
C SER A 77 -20.93 17.54 1.26
N GLN A 78 -20.98 16.28 0.89
CA GLN A 78 -21.94 15.72 -0.07
C GLN A 78 -22.62 14.48 0.48
N TYR A 79 -23.80 14.12 -0.08
CA TYR A 79 -24.52 12.89 0.27
C TYR A 79 -23.84 11.62 -0.24
N PHE A 80 -23.04 11.73 -1.31
CA PHE A 80 -22.45 10.60 -2.04
C PHE A 80 -20.95 10.50 -1.74
N GLU A 81 -20.63 10.48 -0.44
CA GLU A 81 -19.25 10.33 0.03
C GLU A 81 -18.76 8.89 -0.06
N GLY A 82 -17.43 8.74 -0.01
CA GLY A 82 -16.77 7.45 0.08
C GLY A 82 -16.53 6.78 -1.27
N GLY A 83 -16.11 5.52 -1.18
CA GLY A 83 -15.67 4.75 -2.35
C GLY A 83 -14.23 5.02 -2.74
N ARG A 84 -13.63 4.05 -3.43
CA ARG A 84 -12.18 4.00 -3.68
C ARG A 84 -11.65 5.23 -4.42
N VAL A 85 -12.36 5.73 -5.43
CA VAL A 85 -11.92 6.89 -6.23
C VAL A 85 -11.87 8.17 -5.39
N LEU A 86 -12.94 8.46 -4.65
CA LEU A 86 -12.99 9.68 -3.82
C LEU A 86 -11.99 9.62 -2.67
N GLN A 87 -11.84 8.47 -2.04
CA GLN A 87 -10.88 8.30 -0.95
C GLN A 87 -9.44 8.36 -1.41
N ALA A 88 -9.11 7.81 -2.57
CA ALA A 88 -7.77 7.94 -3.14
C ALA A 88 -7.43 9.40 -3.48
N ALA A 89 -8.41 10.19 -3.95
CA ALA A 89 -8.24 11.63 -4.15
C ALA A 89 -8.03 12.37 -2.82
N ILE A 90 -8.81 12.04 -1.78
CA ILE A 90 -8.65 12.59 -0.42
C ILE A 90 -7.28 12.21 0.14
N SER A 91 -6.82 10.97 -0.07
CA SER A 91 -5.51 10.51 0.39
C SER A 91 -4.37 11.36 -0.18
N ALA A 92 -4.38 11.61 -1.48
CA ALA A 92 -3.35 12.42 -2.13
C ALA A 92 -3.33 13.86 -1.59
N ILE A 93 -4.50 14.46 -1.35
CA ILE A 93 -4.60 15.81 -0.77
C ILE A 93 -4.12 15.80 0.69
N ASP A 94 -4.54 14.84 1.50
CA ASP A 94 -4.16 14.71 2.91
C ASP A 94 -2.65 14.56 3.08
N ILE A 95 -2.01 13.70 2.29
CA ILE A 95 -0.56 13.51 2.29
C ILE A 95 0.17 14.81 1.92
N ALA A 96 -0.28 15.51 0.86
CA ALA A 96 0.31 16.78 0.45
C ALA A 96 0.16 17.87 1.52
N LEU A 97 -0.96 17.91 2.24
CA LEU A 97 -1.17 18.84 3.35
C LEU A 97 -0.28 18.54 4.56
N HIS A 98 -0.02 17.26 4.86
CA HIS A 98 0.95 16.87 5.89
C HIS A 98 2.37 17.28 5.50
N ASP A 99 2.75 17.13 4.23
CA ASP A 99 4.03 17.58 3.70
C ASP A 99 4.19 19.12 3.84
N ILE A 100 3.16 19.89 3.45
CA ILE A 100 3.12 21.35 3.66
C ILE A 100 3.31 21.71 5.14
N LYS A 101 2.52 21.06 6.01
CA LYS A 101 2.54 21.38 7.44
C LYS A 101 3.88 21.05 8.09
N GLY A 102 4.48 19.92 7.75
CA GLY A 102 5.83 19.56 8.20
C GLY A 102 6.88 20.57 7.75
N LYS A 103 6.88 20.93 6.46
CA LYS A 103 7.79 21.97 5.91
C LYS A 103 7.59 23.32 6.56
N ALA A 104 6.35 23.75 6.75
CA ALA A 104 6.01 25.03 7.37
C ALA A 104 6.45 25.14 8.83
N LEU A 105 6.45 24.04 9.56
CA LEU A 105 6.89 23.96 10.96
C LEU A 105 8.36 23.59 11.09
N GLY A 106 9.04 23.22 10.01
CA GLY A 106 10.43 22.78 10.02
C GLY A 106 10.63 21.40 10.68
N VAL A 107 9.60 20.53 10.64
CA VAL A 107 9.63 19.19 11.25
C VAL A 107 9.25 18.10 10.25
N PRO A 108 9.75 16.87 10.41
CA PRO A 108 9.31 15.74 9.61
C PRO A 108 7.86 15.36 9.93
N VAL A 109 7.20 14.66 8.99
CA VAL A 109 5.77 14.31 9.14
C VAL A 109 5.53 13.45 10.37
N TYR A 110 6.40 12.52 10.74
CA TYR A 110 6.19 11.68 11.93
C TYR A 110 6.03 12.49 13.23
N GLU A 111 6.63 13.68 13.33
CA GLU A 111 6.44 14.59 14.48
C GLU A 111 4.99 15.09 14.56
N LEU A 112 4.33 15.27 13.42
CA LEU A 112 2.90 15.63 13.37
C LEU A 112 1.99 14.48 13.80
N LEU A 113 2.50 13.24 13.77
CA LEU A 113 1.78 12.01 14.10
C LEU A 113 2.04 11.51 15.54
N GLY A 114 2.89 12.21 16.30
CA GLY A 114 3.18 11.89 17.70
C GLY A 114 4.62 11.54 18.02
N GLY A 115 5.53 11.61 17.04
CA GLY A 115 6.96 11.30 17.18
C GLY A 115 7.31 9.86 16.86
N LYS A 116 8.62 9.54 16.89
CA LYS A 116 9.14 8.22 16.52
C LYS A 116 8.92 7.15 17.59
N GLN A 117 8.46 5.98 17.17
CA GLN A 117 8.53 4.73 17.93
C GLN A 117 9.76 3.89 17.51
N ARG A 118 10.33 4.15 16.30
CA ARG A 118 11.50 3.46 15.75
C ARG A 118 12.33 4.34 14.86
N ASP A 119 13.63 4.06 14.76
CA ASP A 119 14.57 4.82 13.93
C ASP A 119 14.68 4.26 12.51
N VAL A 120 14.32 2.99 12.31
CA VAL A 120 14.29 2.31 11.01
C VAL A 120 12.99 1.54 10.86
N VAL A 121 12.48 1.46 9.64
CA VAL A 121 11.25 0.72 9.30
C VAL A 121 11.64 -0.61 8.64
N PRO A 122 11.39 -1.76 9.28
CA PRO A 122 11.67 -3.05 8.67
C PRO A 122 10.75 -3.29 7.47
N ALA A 123 11.30 -3.95 6.46
CA ALA A 123 10.58 -4.23 5.21
C ALA A 123 10.50 -5.73 4.92
N PHE A 124 9.47 -6.13 4.19
CA PHE A 124 9.40 -7.43 3.54
C PHE A 124 9.52 -7.27 2.02
N ALA A 125 10.12 -8.26 1.37
CA ALA A 125 10.24 -8.28 -0.08
C ALA A 125 9.47 -9.44 -0.70
N SER A 126 8.98 -9.22 -1.92
CA SER A 126 8.31 -10.27 -2.69
C SER A 126 9.27 -10.95 -3.67
N THR A 127 9.00 -12.21 -4.00
CA THR A 127 9.77 -12.95 -5.02
C THR A 127 9.61 -12.38 -6.42
N GLY A 128 8.67 -11.44 -6.62
CA GLY A 128 8.44 -10.78 -7.91
C GLY A 128 7.91 -11.74 -8.96
N ASP A 129 8.40 -11.58 -10.20
CA ASP A 129 7.98 -12.41 -11.34
C ASP A 129 8.58 -13.82 -11.31
N ALA A 130 9.44 -14.14 -10.33
CA ALA A 130 9.96 -15.49 -10.16
C ALA A 130 8.85 -16.44 -9.70
N ALA A 131 8.56 -17.44 -10.50
CA ALA A 131 7.54 -18.45 -10.24
C ALA A 131 8.16 -19.85 -10.11
N GLY A 132 7.45 -20.74 -9.43
CA GLY A 132 7.89 -22.13 -9.27
C GLY A 132 9.22 -22.26 -8.54
N GLU A 133 10.14 -23.06 -9.10
CA GLU A 133 11.46 -23.30 -8.54
C GLU A 133 12.26 -22.00 -8.42
N GLY A 134 12.16 -21.10 -9.39
CA GLY A 134 12.82 -19.80 -9.35
C GLY A 134 12.40 -18.90 -8.20
N ALA A 135 11.19 -19.11 -7.64
CA ALA A 135 10.76 -18.35 -6.45
C ALA A 135 11.55 -18.72 -5.19
N VAL A 136 11.94 -19.99 -5.05
CA VAL A 136 12.77 -20.45 -3.92
C VAL A 136 14.18 -19.90 -4.03
N GLU A 137 14.78 -19.95 -5.22
CA GLU A 137 16.08 -19.34 -5.49
C GLU A 137 16.06 -17.83 -5.20
N ARG A 138 15.01 -17.15 -5.64
CA ARG A 138 14.83 -15.73 -5.36
C ARG A 138 14.67 -15.43 -3.86
N ALA A 139 13.99 -16.29 -3.13
CA ALA A 139 13.88 -16.16 -1.67
C ALA A 139 15.24 -16.27 -0.97
N HIS A 140 16.12 -17.17 -1.42
CA HIS A 140 17.51 -17.24 -0.93
C HIS A 140 18.31 -15.96 -1.22
N GLU A 141 18.15 -15.37 -2.42
CA GLU A 141 18.76 -14.08 -2.73
C GLU A 141 18.27 -12.96 -1.80
N LEU A 142 16.95 -12.87 -1.59
CA LEU A 142 16.36 -11.89 -0.67
C LEU A 142 16.86 -12.10 0.76
N ARG A 143 16.99 -13.34 1.19
CA ARG A 143 17.57 -13.68 2.48
C ARG A 143 19.02 -13.21 2.62
N ALA A 144 19.81 -13.40 1.56
CA ALA A 144 21.20 -12.90 1.49
C ALA A 144 21.30 -11.37 1.50
N MET A 145 20.25 -10.66 1.06
CA MET A 145 20.14 -9.20 1.15
C MET A 145 19.72 -8.73 2.55
N GLY A 146 19.35 -9.65 3.48
CA GLY A 146 18.99 -9.35 4.86
C GLY A 146 17.50 -9.35 5.16
N PHE A 147 16.63 -9.75 4.23
CA PHE A 147 15.19 -9.83 4.49
C PHE A 147 14.84 -11.03 5.36
N ASP A 148 14.20 -10.78 6.49
CA ASP A 148 13.67 -11.81 7.40
C ASP A 148 12.20 -12.17 7.09
N ALA A 149 11.52 -11.37 6.27
CA ALA A 149 10.16 -11.61 5.83
C ALA A 149 10.10 -11.59 4.29
N ILE A 150 9.55 -12.65 3.70
CA ILE A 150 9.52 -12.87 2.25
C ILE A 150 8.10 -13.30 1.84
N ARG A 151 7.55 -12.60 0.83
CA ARG A 151 6.24 -12.91 0.26
C ARG A 151 6.38 -13.59 -1.09
N PHE A 152 5.73 -14.72 -1.24
CA PHE A 152 5.63 -15.44 -2.51
C PHE A 152 4.40 -15.02 -3.29
N PHE A 153 4.41 -15.32 -4.58
CA PHE A 153 3.22 -15.27 -5.43
C PHE A 153 2.81 -16.67 -5.89
N PRO A 154 1.51 -16.92 -6.13
CA PRO A 154 1.04 -18.22 -6.59
C PRO A 154 1.52 -18.51 -8.01
N ILE A 155 1.72 -19.78 -8.32
CA ILE A 155 1.96 -20.24 -9.69
C ILE A 155 0.80 -19.80 -10.58
N GLY A 156 1.13 -19.20 -11.74
CA GLY A 156 0.16 -18.62 -12.67
C GLY A 156 -0.21 -17.16 -12.38
N GLN A 157 0.46 -16.50 -11.40
CA GLN A 157 0.29 -15.08 -11.12
C GLN A 157 0.62 -14.20 -12.34
N ASP A 158 1.58 -14.62 -13.16
CA ASP A 158 2.05 -13.96 -14.37
C ASP A 158 1.13 -14.14 -15.58
N SER A 159 0.06 -14.95 -15.46
CA SER A 159 -0.89 -15.16 -16.54
C SER A 159 -1.57 -13.85 -16.96
N ARG A 160 -1.75 -13.70 -18.26
CA ARG A 160 -2.41 -12.55 -18.87
C ARG A 160 -3.82 -12.86 -19.39
N ASP A 161 -4.23 -14.12 -19.37
CA ASP A 161 -5.52 -14.56 -19.96
C ASP A 161 -6.21 -15.63 -19.10
N ILE A 162 -5.58 -16.74 -18.81
CA ILE A 162 -6.18 -17.87 -18.10
C ILE A 162 -5.55 -18.06 -16.73
N PHE A 163 -6.40 -18.20 -15.71
CA PHE A 163 -6.01 -18.59 -14.37
C PHE A 163 -6.90 -19.74 -13.88
N GLU A 164 -6.29 -20.89 -13.61
CA GLU A 164 -6.95 -22.08 -13.08
C GLU A 164 -6.56 -22.37 -11.63
N PRO A 165 -7.43 -22.07 -10.65
CA PRO A 165 -7.11 -22.18 -9.24
C PRO A 165 -6.57 -23.56 -8.82
N ARG A 166 -7.16 -24.65 -9.32
CA ARG A 166 -6.75 -26.00 -8.93
C ARG A 166 -5.31 -26.32 -9.32
N GLN A 167 -4.87 -25.88 -10.50
CA GLN A 167 -3.50 -26.07 -10.96
C GLN A 167 -2.54 -25.19 -10.13
N SER A 168 -2.90 -23.93 -9.93
CA SER A 168 -2.13 -22.99 -9.10
C SER A 168 -1.95 -23.52 -7.68
N ILE A 169 -3.03 -23.90 -6.99
CA ILE A 169 -3.04 -24.36 -5.59
C ILE A 169 -2.07 -25.51 -5.36
N ALA A 170 -2.14 -26.57 -6.18
CA ALA A 170 -1.32 -27.76 -5.96
C ALA A 170 0.17 -27.50 -6.22
N ALA A 171 0.50 -26.71 -7.24
CA ALA A 171 1.87 -26.37 -7.57
C ALA A 171 2.47 -25.39 -6.53
N THR A 172 1.71 -24.36 -6.14
CA THR A 172 2.13 -23.35 -5.14
C THR A 172 2.41 -23.99 -3.79
N ALA A 173 1.53 -24.89 -3.31
CA ALA A 173 1.72 -25.56 -2.03
C ALA A 173 3.03 -26.37 -1.99
N ARG A 174 3.37 -27.09 -3.07
CA ARG A 174 4.65 -27.81 -3.16
C ARG A 174 5.87 -26.89 -3.04
N ILE A 175 5.83 -25.74 -3.73
CA ILE A 175 6.92 -24.77 -3.71
C ILE A 175 7.09 -24.16 -2.31
N LEU A 176 5.98 -23.83 -1.63
CA LEU A 176 6.04 -23.24 -0.29
C LEU A 176 6.53 -24.24 0.76
N ASN A 177 6.10 -25.51 0.72
CA ASN A 177 6.61 -26.55 1.61
C ASN A 177 8.13 -26.69 1.41
N ARG A 178 8.61 -26.77 0.18
CA ARG A 178 10.04 -26.78 -0.13
C ARG A 178 10.77 -25.52 0.35
N ALA A 179 10.18 -24.33 0.09
CA ALA A 179 10.78 -23.07 0.54
C ALA A 179 10.98 -23.06 2.07
N ARG A 180 10.00 -23.53 2.84
CA ARG A 180 10.11 -23.64 4.29
C ARG A 180 11.22 -24.62 4.71
N GLU A 181 11.34 -25.77 4.05
CA GLU A 181 12.42 -26.73 4.32
C GLU A 181 13.81 -26.13 4.09
N GLU A 182 13.99 -25.36 3.00
CA GLU A 182 15.27 -24.78 2.61
C GLU A 182 15.63 -23.51 3.38
N LEU A 183 14.67 -22.64 3.68
CA LEU A 183 14.90 -21.35 4.34
C LEU A 183 14.91 -21.46 5.89
N GLY A 184 14.37 -22.55 6.43
CA GLY A 184 14.29 -22.77 7.88
C GLY A 184 13.10 -22.05 8.54
N SER A 185 12.95 -22.21 9.85
CA SER A 185 11.81 -21.72 10.65
C SER A 185 11.90 -20.26 11.06
N GLU A 186 13.09 -19.65 10.95
CA GLU A 186 13.33 -18.28 11.42
C GLU A 186 12.90 -17.21 10.42
N VAL A 187 12.64 -17.60 9.16
CA VAL A 187 12.20 -16.70 8.10
C VAL A 187 10.68 -16.62 8.09
N VAL A 188 10.12 -15.42 8.08
CA VAL A 188 8.69 -15.20 7.90
C VAL A 188 8.34 -15.42 6.43
N LEU A 189 7.46 -16.38 6.16
CA LEU A 189 6.98 -16.67 4.80
C LEU A 189 5.50 -16.34 4.66
N GLY A 190 5.20 -15.54 3.64
CA GLY A 190 3.83 -15.24 3.26
C GLY A 190 3.56 -15.52 1.79
N ILE A 191 2.30 -15.49 1.41
CA ILE A 191 1.87 -15.56 0.01
C ILE A 191 0.68 -14.64 -0.21
N ASP A 192 0.63 -14.01 -1.37
CA ASP A 192 -0.46 -13.16 -1.80
C ASP A 192 -1.19 -13.79 -3.00
N TYR A 193 -2.48 -14.06 -2.83
CA TYR A 193 -3.32 -14.63 -3.86
C TYR A 193 -4.13 -13.60 -4.66
N HIS A 194 -4.07 -12.32 -4.30
CA HIS A 194 -4.84 -11.26 -4.99
C HIS A 194 -6.30 -11.64 -5.23
N HIS A 195 -7.03 -12.07 -4.20
CA HIS A 195 -8.47 -12.38 -4.22
C HIS A 195 -8.90 -13.49 -5.23
N ARG A 196 -7.98 -14.32 -5.71
CA ARG A 196 -8.22 -15.24 -6.83
C ARG A 196 -8.97 -16.51 -6.48
N LEU A 197 -9.11 -16.81 -5.18
CA LEU A 197 -9.70 -18.07 -4.73
C LEU A 197 -11.13 -17.87 -4.19
N SER A 198 -11.93 -18.91 -4.25
CA SER A 198 -13.13 -19.07 -3.44
C SER A 198 -12.76 -19.58 -2.04
N VAL A 199 -13.70 -19.52 -1.08
CA VAL A 199 -13.49 -20.09 0.27
C VAL A 199 -13.05 -21.55 0.22
N ALA A 200 -13.69 -22.36 -0.63
CA ALA A 200 -13.35 -23.78 -0.78
C ALA A 200 -11.96 -23.99 -1.41
N GLU A 201 -11.57 -23.16 -2.37
CA GLU A 201 -10.25 -23.22 -3.01
C GLU A 201 -9.16 -22.76 -2.04
N ALA A 202 -9.39 -21.68 -1.27
CA ALA A 202 -8.47 -21.22 -0.24
C ALA A 202 -8.28 -22.27 0.87
N ALA A 203 -9.36 -22.89 1.35
CA ALA A 203 -9.27 -23.99 2.30
C ALA A 203 -8.50 -25.20 1.73
N SER A 204 -8.74 -25.54 0.44
CA SER A 204 -7.98 -26.59 -0.25
C SER A 204 -6.49 -26.29 -0.37
N PHE A 205 -6.14 -25.01 -0.57
CA PHE A 205 -4.75 -24.56 -0.57
C PHE A 205 -4.12 -24.75 0.80
N CYS A 206 -4.74 -24.20 1.85
CA CYS A 206 -4.23 -24.31 3.22
C CYS A 206 -4.01 -25.77 3.66
N ASN A 207 -4.93 -26.67 3.30
CA ASN A 207 -4.84 -28.09 3.64
C ASN A 207 -3.75 -28.86 2.87
N LYS A 208 -3.08 -28.25 1.88
CA LYS A 208 -1.93 -28.85 1.18
C LYS A 208 -0.59 -28.38 1.70
N LEU A 209 -0.60 -27.43 2.60
CA LEU A 209 0.59 -26.94 3.29
C LEU A 209 0.87 -27.79 4.52
N ASP A 210 2.13 -28.09 4.76
CA ASP A 210 2.56 -28.64 6.03
C ASP A 210 2.35 -27.62 7.14
N LYS A 211 2.17 -28.08 8.37
CA LYS A 211 1.93 -27.17 9.49
C LYS A 211 3.11 -26.22 9.73
N GLY A 212 2.82 -24.92 9.79
CA GLY A 212 3.83 -23.88 10.06
C GLY A 212 4.64 -23.46 8.82
N VAL A 213 4.18 -23.81 7.62
CA VAL A 213 4.83 -23.36 6.37
C VAL A 213 4.66 -21.87 6.15
N LEU A 214 3.45 -21.35 6.35
CA LEU A 214 3.16 -19.93 6.21
C LEU A 214 2.95 -19.25 7.55
N ASP A 215 3.49 -18.05 7.66
CA ASP A 215 3.25 -17.11 8.77
C ASP A 215 2.12 -16.16 8.46
N PHE A 216 1.82 -15.92 7.17
CA PHE A 216 0.63 -15.18 6.74
C PHE A 216 0.14 -15.57 5.34
N LEU A 217 -1.17 -15.45 5.15
CA LEU A 217 -1.88 -15.62 3.88
C LEU A 217 -2.57 -14.31 3.54
N GLU A 218 -2.10 -13.66 2.47
CA GLU A 218 -2.60 -12.36 2.02
C GLU A 218 -3.68 -12.55 0.98
N GLU A 219 -4.77 -11.83 1.14
CA GLU A 219 -5.91 -11.68 0.24
C GLU A 219 -6.27 -12.95 -0.54
N PRO A 220 -6.52 -14.12 0.14
CA PRO A 220 -6.83 -15.34 -0.57
C PRO A 220 -8.17 -15.28 -1.32
N ILE A 221 -9.16 -14.59 -0.77
CA ILE A 221 -10.53 -14.45 -1.30
C ILE A 221 -10.92 -12.97 -1.32
N ARG A 222 -12.00 -12.63 -2.03
CA ARG A 222 -12.54 -11.26 -2.04
C ARG A 222 -12.90 -10.78 -0.63
N ASP A 223 -12.67 -9.51 -0.40
CA ASP A 223 -12.78 -8.84 0.90
C ASP A 223 -14.10 -8.07 1.12
N GLU A 224 -15.08 -8.23 0.21
CA GLU A 224 -16.37 -7.54 0.33
C GLU A 224 -17.24 -8.08 1.50
N THR A 225 -17.01 -9.34 1.90
CA THR A 225 -17.86 -10.04 2.88
C THR A 225 -17.02 -10.62 4.03
N PRO A 226 -16.99 -9.95 5.20
CA PRO A 226 -16.25 -10.46 6.37
C PRO A 226 -16.63 -11.90 6.77
N GLU A 227 -17.92 -12.26 6.63
CA GLU A 227 -18.45 -13.58 6.94
C GLU A 227 -17.83 -14.71 6.09
N ALA A 228 -17.37 -14.41 4.87
CA ALA A 228 -16.65 -15.38 4.05
C ALA A 228 -15.27 -15.70 4.64
N TYR A 229 -14.59 -14.69 5.19
CA TYR A 229 -13.33 -14.86 5.92
C TYR A 229 -13.52 -15.58 7.26
N GLU A 230 -14.61 -15.30 7.99
CA GLU A 230 -14.95 -16.06 9.21
C GLU A 230 -15.18 -17.54 8.88
N SER A 231 -15.86 -17.85 7.77
CA SER A 231 -16.00 -19.22 7.29
C SER A 231 -14.65 -19.87 6.97
N LEU A 232 -13.76 -19.16 6.24
CA LEU A 232 -12.43 -19.66 5.93
C LEU A 232 -11.59 -19.87 7.19
N ARG A 233 -11.71 -19.00 8.20
CA ARG A 233 -11.02 -19.12 9.49
C ARG A 233 -11.32 -20.44 10.21
N THR A 234 -12.48 -21.02 10.04
CA THR A 234 -12.82 -22.33 10.62
C THR A 234 -12.07 -23.50 9.95
N MET A 235 -11.46 -23.27 8.79
CA MET A 235 -10.81 -24.30 7.96
C MET A 235 -9.28 -24.17 7.94
N THR A 236 -8.71 -23.10 8.53
CA THR A 236 -7.27 -22.87 8.62
C THR A 236 -6.90 -22.04 9.85
N ASP A 237 -5.71 -22.27 10.40
CA ASP A 237 -5.11 -21.49 11.49
C ASP A 237 -4.05 -20.48 11.00
N ILE A 238 -3.78 -20.42 9.70
CA ILE A 238 -2.81 -19.48 9.12
C ILE A 238 -3.30 -18.04 9.33
N PRO A 239 -2.47 -17.12 9.88
CA PRO A 239 -2.80 -15.70 10.01
C PRO A 239 -3.15 -15.07 8.65
N PHE A 240 -4.18 -14.20 8.62
CA PHE A 240 -4.53 -13.47 7.41
C PHE A 240 -3.92 -12.07 7.40
N ALA A 241 -3.52 -11.61 6.21
CA ALA A 241 -3.12 -10.25 5.89
C ALA A 241 -4.14 -9.67 4.91
N ILE A 242 -4.90 -8.63 5.33
CA ILE A 242 -6.06 -8.13 4.57
C ILE A 242 -6.12 -6.60 4.66
N GLY A 243 -6.59 -5.96 3.58
CA GLY A 243 -7.02 -4.57 3.64
C GLY A 243 -6.41 -3.62 2.62
N GLU A 244 -5.63 -4.08 1.65
CA GLU A 244 -5.02 -3.21 0.62
C GLU A 244 -6.06 -2.54 -0.28
N GLU A 245 -7.21 -3.18 -0.49
CA GLU A 245 -8.33 -2.62 -1.23
C GLU A 245 -9.27 -1.75 -0.40
N PHE A 246 -9.15 -1.74 0.95
CA PHE A 246 -10.04 -0.95 1.80
C PHE A 246 -9.76 0.55 1.66
N SER A 247 -10.81 1.29 1.40
CA SER A 247 -10.76 2.73 1.19
C SER A 247 -11.29 3.55 2.38
N SER A 248 -11.64 2.92 3.48
CA SER A 248 -12.14 3.62 4.67
C SER A 248 -11.96 2.80 5.94
N LYS A 249 -11.80 3.49 7.07
CA LYS A 249 -11.79 2.85 8.40
C LYS A 249 -13.02 1.97 8.67
N TRP A 250 -14.17 2.30 8.06
CA TRP A 250 -15.41 1.54 8.22
C TRP A 250 -15.31 0.12 7.67
N GLN A 251 -14.51 -0.10 6.60
CA GLN A 251 -14.26 -1.42 6.05
C GLN A 251 -13.32 -2.24 6.95
N PHE A 252 -12.36 -1.61 7.62
CA PHE A 252 -11.45 -2.28 8.56
C PHE A 252 -12.15 -2.75 9.84
N ILE A 253 -13.16 -2.00 10.33
CA ILE A 253 -13.82 -2.27 11.63
C ILE A 253 -14.22 -3.73 11.80
N PRO A 254 -15.05 -4.34 10.92
CA PRO A 254 -15.52 -5.70 11.14
C PRO A 254 -14.37 -6.72 11.14
N TYR A 255 -13.31 -6.48 10.39
CA TYR A 255 -12.15 -7.37 10.33
C TYR A 255 -11.31 -7.29 11.60
N ILE A 256 -11.10 -6.10 12.14
CA ILE A 256 -10.35 -5.87 13.38
C ILE A 256 -11.15 -6.38 14.59
N GLU A 257 -12.40 -5.92 14.76
CA GLU A 257 -13.21 -6.22 15.95
C GLU A 257 -13.60 -7.69 16.06
N ARG A 258 -13.77 -8.39 14.95
CA ARG A 258 -14.07 -9.83 14.92
C ARG A 258 -12.81 -10.71 14.93
N GLY A 259 -11.60 -10.12 14.95
CA GLY A 259 -10.34 -10.85 14.96
C GLY A 259 -10.10 -11.68 13.69
N ILE A 260 -10.61 -11.24 12.55
CA ILE A 260 -10.55 -11.98 11.29
C ILE A 260 -9.12 -12.02 10.76
N HIS A 261 -8.40 -10.90 10.78
CA HIS A 261 -7.02 -10.82 10.31
C HIS A 261 -6.05 -10.44 11.42
N GLN A 262 -4.79 -10.78 11.26
CA GLN A 262 -3.72 -10.52 12.21
C GLN A 262 -2.72 -9.49 11.67
N PHE A 263 -2.70 -9.30 10.36
CA PHE A 263 -1.91 -8.27 9.69
C PHE A 263 -2.82 -7.35 8.89
N ASN A 264 -2.73 -6.05 9.15
CA ASN A 264 -3.52 -5.03 8.48
C ASN A 264 -2.73 -4.46 7.30
N ARG A 265 -3.25 -4.66 6.08
CA ARG A 265 -2.63 -4.25 4.81
C ARG A 265 -3.04 -2.85 4.34
N LEU A 266 -3.41 -1.95 5.26
CA LEU A 266 -3.83 -0.60 4.87
C LEU A 266 -2.85 0.05 3.88
N ASP A 267 -3.41 0.82 2.93
CA ASP A 267 -2.64 1.66 2.00
C ASP A 267 -2.90 3.13 2.33
N VAL A 268 -1.85 3.88 2.69
CA VAL A 268 -1.96 5.29 3.07
C VAL A 268 -2.51 6.15 1.93
N CYS A 269 -2.24 5.74 0.68
CA CYS A 269 -2.69 6.43 -0.53
C CYS A 269 -4.12 6.08 -0.95
N ASN A 270 -4.79 5.13 -0.26
CA ASN A 270 -6.16 4.67 -0.55
C ASN A 270 -7.14 4.86 0.61
N VAL A 271 -6.68 4.74 1.87
CA VAL A 271 -7.55 4.73 3.06
C VAL A 271 -8.10 6.10 3.47
N GLY A 272 -7.63 7.16 2.85
CA GLY A 272 -7.94 8.55 3.21
C GLY A 272 -6.75 9.32 3.80
N GLY A 273 -5.53 8.93 3.42
CA GLY A 273 -4.29 9.56 3.83
C GLY A 273 -3.85 9.22 5.25
N LEU A 274 -2.87 9.95 5.73
CA LEU A 274 -2.31 9.81 7.08
C LEU A 274 -3.35 10.05 8.18
N THR A 275 -4.28 10.98 7.95
CA THR A 275 -5.38 11.29 8.90
C THR A 275 -6.23 10.06 9.22
N GLU A 276 -6.57 9.24 8.24
CA GLU A 276 -7.39 8.04 8.48
C GLU A 276 -6.53 6.81 8.82
N ALA A 277 -5.33 6.70 8.24
CA ALA A 277 -4.38 5.62 8.55
C ALA A 277 -4.07 5.56 10.06
N MET A 278 -3.83 6.71 10.71
CA MET A 278 -3.60 6.78 12.16
C MET A 278 -4.79 6.29 12.99
N LYS A 279 -6.02 6.48 12.52
CA LYS A 279 -7.23 5.97 13.22
C LYS A 279 -7.34 4.46 13.10
N VAL A 280 -7.05 3.91 11.90
CA VAL A 280 -7.00 2.45 11.68
C VAL A 280 -5.89 1.83 12.52
N ALA A 281 -4.72 2.48 12.58
CA ALA A 281 -3.59 2.02 13.39
C ALA A 281 -3.93 1.92 14.88
N GLY A 282 -4.52 2.96 15.46
CA GLY A 282 -4.93 2.95 16.88
C GLY A 282 -6.02 1.90 17.16
N TRP A 283 -6.91 1.64 16.21
CA TRP A 283 -7.90 0.57 16.35
C TRP A 283 -7.27 -0.82 16.29
N SER A 284 -6.33 -1.02 15.35
CA SER A 284 -5.54 -2.24 15.24
C SER A 284 -4.70 -2.50 16.49
N GLU A 285 -4.06 -1.44 17.05
CA GLU A 285 -3.29 -1.52 18.29
C GLU A 285 -4.14 -2.04 19.46
N ALA A 286 -5.36 -1.51 19.63
CA ALA A 286 -6.28 -1.93 20.70
C ALA A 286 -6.71 -3.41 20.60
N HIS A 287 -6.55 -4.03 19.44
CA HIS A 287 -6.91 -5.43 19.16
C HIS A 287 -5.70 -6.33 18.89
N TYR A 288 -4.47 -5.84 19.13
CA TYR A 288 -3.22 -6.58 18.90
C TYR A 288 -3.08 -7.07 17.45
N VAL A 289 -3.54 -6.27 16.49
CA VAL A 289 -3.35 -6.50 15.06
C VAL A 289 -2.16 -5.67 14.59
N ASP A 290 -1.18 -6.32 13.97
CA ASP A 290 0.00 -5.65 13.46
C ASP A 290 -0.26 -4.98 12.09
N LEU A 291 0.43 -3.87 11.86
CA LEU A 291 0.36 -3.14 10.60
C LEU A 291 1.43 -3.66 9.64
N MET A 292 1.01 -4.01 8.44
CA MET A 292 1.87 -4.46 7.34
C MET A 292 1.44 -3.75 6.04
N PRO A 293 1.66 -2.43 5.92
CA PRO A 293 1.07 -1.61 4.88
C PRO A 293 1.39 -2.05 3.46
N HIS A 294 0.37 -1.97 2.60
CA HIS A 294 0.50 -2.06 1.15
C HIS A 294 1.25 -0.83 0.64
N ASN A 295 2.34 -1.02 -0.12
CA ASN A 295 3.21 0.05 -0.60
C ASN A 295 3.80 -0.25 -1.99
N PRO A 296 2.97 -0.41 -3.02
CA PRO A 296 3.40 -0.79 -4.37
C PRO A 296 3.67 0.42 -5.27
N LEU A 297 3.48 1.65 -4.77
CA LEU A 297 3.45 2.86 -5.57
C LEU A 297 4.83 3.53 -5.67
N GLY A 298 4.84 4.84 -5.70
CA GLY A 298 6.03 5.66 -5.85
C GLY A 298 6.68 6.12 -4.55
N PRO A 299 7.73 6.94 -4.65
CA PRO A 299 8.50 7.41 -3.50
C PRO A 299 7.72 8.29 -2.53
N ILE A 300 6.66 8.97 -2.96
CA ILE A 300 5.81 9.78 -2.07
C ILE A 300 4.96 8.87 -1.19
N CYS A 301 4.38 7.81 -1.75
CA CYS A 301 3.68 6.77 -1.00
C CYS A 301 4.62 6.12 0.02
N THR A 302 5.81 5.71 -0.41
CA THR A 302 6.82 5.10 0.45
C THR A 302 7.21 6.05 1.59
N ALA A 303 7.47 7.34 1.31
CA ALA A 303 7.81 8.32 2.33
C ALA A 303 6.68 8.51 3.35
N ALA A 304 5.45 8.70 2.88
CA ALA A 304 4.29 8.83 3.75
C ALA A 304 4.11 7.60 4.65
N THR A 305 4.29 6.40 4.08
CA THR A 305 4.17 5.13 4.82
C THR A 305 5.33 4.93 5.80
N VAL A 306 6.57 5.35 5.46
CA VAL A 306 7.71 5.32 6.39
C VAL A 306 7.47 6.24 7.58
N HIS A 307 6.97 7.47 7.38
CA HIS A 307 6.61 8.37 8.49
C HIS A 307 5.48 7.81 9.34
N PHE A 308 4.46 7.22 8.72
CA PHE A 308 3.38 6.52 9.42
C PHE A 308 3.92 5.36 10.25
N ALA A 309 4.71 4.47 9.64
CA ALA A 309 5.32 3.32 10.31
C ALA A 309 6.24 3.74 11.47
N ALA A 310 6.95 4.85 11.32
CA ALA A 310 7.78 5.38 12.38
C ALA A 310 6.98 5.83 13.62
N ALA A 311 5.74 6.30 13.43
CA ALA A 311 4.92 6.89 14.49
C ALA A 311 4.00 5.90 15.22
N VAL A 312 3.80 4.67 14.72
CA VAL A 312 2.89 3.68 15.31
C VAL A 312 3.62 2.56 16.05
N PRO A 313 3.10 2.03 17.18
CA PRO A 313 3.79 0.98 17.94
C PRO A 313 3.64 -0.41 17.32
N ASN A 314 2.46 -0.75 16.79
CA ASN A 314 2.04 -2.06 16.30
C ASN A 314 2.37 -2.26 14.82
N PHE A 315 3.65 -2.30 14.49
CA PHE A 315 4.14 -2.38 13.11
C PHE A 315 4.97 -3.64 12.89
N ALA A 316 4.64 -4.41 11.85
CA ALA A 316 5.39 -5.59 11.43
C ALA A 316 6.44 -5.24 10.36
N TRP A 317 6.02 -5.11 9.10
CA TRP A 317 6.92 -4.84 7.97
C TRP A 317 6.26 -3.95 6.94
N LEU A 318 7.08 -3.15 6.24
CA LEU A 318 6.66 -2.38 5.07
C LEU A 318 6.89 -3.20 3.79
N GLU A 319 5.89 -3.25 2.93
CA GLU A 319 6.05 -3.79 1.58
C GLU A 319 7.10 -3.02 0.79
N THR A 320 8.06 -3.76 0.19
CA THR A 320 9.06 -3.16 -0.68
C THR A 320 9.40 -4.04 -1.87
N ARG A 321 10.04 -3.42 -2.86
CA ARG A 321 10.66 -4.08 -4.00
C ARG A 321 12.16 -4.11 -3.82
N ALA A 322 12.77 -5.27 -3.99
CA ALA A 322 14.20 -5.45 -3.78
C ALA A 322 14.83 -6.29 -4.91
N PRO A 323 15.91 -5.81 -5.50
CA PRO A 323 16.40 -4.44 -5.39
C PRO A 323 15.44 -3.46 -6.05
N GLU A 324 15.35 -2.24 -5.56
CA GLU A 324 14.46 -1.19 -6.10
C GLU A 324 14.71 -0.94 -7.59
N THR A 325 15.95 -1.11 -8.05
CA THR A 325 16.36 -0.93 -9.44
C THR A 325 15.95 -2.07 -10.38
N ALA A 326 15.73 -3.28 -9.87
CA ALA A 326 15.52 -4.49 -10.69
C ALA A 326 14.27 -4.44 -11.56
N LEU A 327 13.29 -3.62 -11.22
CA LEU A 327 12.00 -3.51 -11.91
C LEU A 327 11.76 -2.12 -12.53
N GLY A 328 12.83 -1.33 -12.73
CA GLY A 328 12.69 0.04 -13.25
C GLY A 328 11.99 0.99 -12.27
N PHE A 329 12.06 0.72 -10.98
CA PHE A 329 11.56 1.58 -9.91
C PHE A 329 12.60 2.59 -9.40
N ASP A 330 13.84 2.54 -9.86
CA ASP A 330 14.78 3.64 -9.65
C ASP A 330 14.31 4.86 -10.45
N ASN A 331 13.59 5.71 -9.76
CA ASN A 331 13.03 6.94 -10.28
C ASN A 331 13.85 8.15 -9.84
N SER A 332 15.15 8.00 -9.61
CA SER A 332 16.04 9.06 -9.08
C SER A 332 16.06 10.33 -9.94
N GLU A 333 15.82 10.23 -11.26
CA GLU A 333 15.67 11.41 -12.12
C GLU A 333 14.39 12.23 -11.78
N PHE A 334 13.30 11.56 -11.42
CA PHE A 334 12.03 12.18 -11.05
C PHE A 334 11.99 12.57 -9.58
N PHE A 335 12.66 11.79 -8.73
CA PHE A 335 12.72 11.99 -7.29
C PHE A 335 14.18 11.99 -6.80
N PRO A 336 14.90 13.11 -6.97
CA PRO A 336 16.33 13.18 -6.61
C PRO A 336 16.59 12.93 -5.11
N VAL A 337 15.63 13.24 -4.26
CA VAL A 337 15.63 12.85 -2.84
C VAL A 337 14.38 12.00 -2.57
N GLN A 338 14.59 10.79 -2.11
CA GLN A 338 13.53 9.81 -1.84
C GLN A 338 13.98 8.80 -0.77
N PRO A 339 13.04 8.08 -0.10
CA PRO A 339 13.40 6.97 0.76
C PRO A 339 14.21 5.93 -0.01
N LYS A 340 15.28 5.45 0.59
CA LYS A 340 16.12 4.38 0.04
C LYS A 340 16.21 3.23 0.99
N LEU A 341 16.09 2.03 0.44
CA LEU A 341 16.25 0.80 1.18
C LEU A 341 17.74 0.58 1.53
N GLU A 342 18.03 0.34 2.81
CA GLU A 342 19.35 -0.02 3.31
C GLU A 342 19.29 -1.45 3.86
N GLY A 343 19.78 -2.42 3.07
CA GLY A 343 19.53 -3.84 3.36
C GLY A 343 18.04 -4.16 3.27
N ALA A 344 17.42 -4.49 4.41
CA ALA A 344 15.99 -4.80 4.53
C ALA A 344 15.20 -3.77 5.36
N VAL A 345 15.70 -2.53 5.49
CA VAL A 345 15.07 -1.48 6.28
C VAL A 345 15.07 -0.13 5.55
N TYR A 346 14.09 0.71 5.85
CA TYR A 346 14.11 2.13 5.47
C TYR A 346 14.52 2.98 6.68
N PRO A 347 15.63 3.75 6.60
CA PRO A 347 15.93 4.79 7.58
C PRO A 347 14.81 5.84 7.58
N VAL A 348 14.45 6.31 8.79
CA VAL A 348 13.45 7.36 8.95
C VAL A 348 14.10 8.71 8.76
N SER A 349 13.69 9.48 7.74
CA SER A 349 14.22 10.80 7.45
C SER A 349 13.79 11.85 8.48
N ASP A 350 14.73 12.66 8.95
CA ASP A 350 14.47 13.82 9.82
C ASP A 350 14.28 15.13 9.02
N ALA A 351 14.24 15.06 7.68
CA ALA A 351 14.00 16.21 6.84
C ALA A 351 12.56 16.75 7.00
N PRO A 352 12.34 18.08 6.94
CA PRO A 352 11.01 18.66 7.06
C PRO A 352 10.02 18.13 5.99
N GLY A 353 8.78 17.89 6.40
CA GLY A 353 7.76 17.30 5.55
C GLY A 353 7.99 15.80 5.34
N LEU A 354 7.77 15.33 4.13
CA LEU A 354 8.00 13.94 3.73
C LEU A 354 9.48 13.61 3.45
N GLY A 355 10.35 14.63 3.34
CA GLY A 355 11.74 14.43 2.98
C GLY A 355 11.93 13.94 1.54
N VAL A 356 11.01 14.27 0.63
CA VAL A 356 11.07 13.91 -0.79
C VAL A 356 11.21 15.16 -1.64
N GLU A 357 12.08 15.13 -2.65
CA GLU A 357 12.16 16.14 -3.69
C GLU A 357 11.64 15.59 -5.02
N VAL A 358 10.89 16.41 -5.74
CA VAL A 358 10.25 16.05 -7.01
C VAL A 358 10.77 16.94 -8.13
N ASN A 359 11.27 16.34 -9.21
CA ASN A 359 11.63 17.03 -10.44
C ASN A 359 10.38 17.32 -11.28
N GLU A 360 9.63 18.36 -10.89
CA GLU A 360 8.39 18.75 -11.55
C GLU A 360 8.56 19.02 -13.04
N ALA A 361 9.68 19.62 -13.44
CA ALA A 361 9.97 19.94 -14.84
C ALA A 361 10.10 18.68 -15.71
N LEU A 362 10.55 17.57 -15.14
CA LEU A 362 10.60 16.28 -15.81
C LEU A 362 9.23 15.60 -15.81
N LEU A 363 8.50 15.65 -14.70
CA LEU A 363 7.13 15.11 -14.59
C LEU A 363 6.19 15.75 -15.62
N ALA A 364 6.24 17.07 -15.76
CA ALA A 364 5.38 17.82 -16.69
C ALA A 364 5.59 17.42 -18.17
N LYS A 365 6.68 16.76 -18.49
CA LYS A 365 6.96 16.23 -19.86
C LYS A 365 6.41 14.81 -20.05
N GLN A 366 5.98 14.15 -18.98
CA GLN A 366 5.43 12.80 -19.06
C GLN A 366 3.95 12.84 -19.41
N SER A 367 3.45 11.76 -19.97
CA SER A 367 2.04 11.62 -20.31
C SER A 367 1.46 10.36 -19.66
N PHE A 368 0.16 10.41 -19.44
CA PHE A 368 -0.61 9.23 -19.07
C PHE A 368 -0.54 8.17 -20.18
N LYS A 369 -0.37 6.89 -19.79
CA LYS A 369 -0.54 5.75 -20.68
C LYS A 369 -1.70 4.91 -20.17
N PHE A 370 -2.60 4.49 -21.05
CA PHE A 370 -3.65 3.54 -20.66
C PHE A 370 -3.00 2.23 -20.21
N TRP A 371 -3.41 1.75 -19.06
CA TRP A 371 -2.99 0.47 -18.52
C TRP A 371 -4.15 -0.12 -17.70
N GLU A 372 -4.31 -1.42 -17.79
CA GLU A 372 -5.24 -2.21 -16.99
C GLU A 372 -4.55 -3.49 -16.53
N ALA A 373 -4.96 -3.97 -15.36
CA ALA A 373 -4.63 -5.33 -14.92
C ALA A 373 -5.20 -6.36 -15.91
N PRO A 374 -4.62 -7.56 -16.03
CA PRO A 374 -5.16 -8.59 -16.91
C PRO A 374 -6.61 -8.96 -16.58
N HIS A 375 -7.45 -9.06 -17.61
CA HIS A 375 -8.84 -9.53 -17.49
C HIS A 375 -8.86 -11.06 -17.54
N LEU A 376 -8.54 -11.69 -16.41
CA LEU A 376 -8.38 -13.14 -16.33
C LEU A 376 -9.69 -13.90 -16.49
N LYS A 377 -9.59 -15.09 -17.10
CA LYS A 377 -10.67 -16.03 -17.30
C LYS A 377 -10.27 -17.42 -16.82
N ARG A 378 -11.24 -18.24 -16.54
CA ARG A 378 -11.08 -19.69 -16.42
C ARG A 378 -11.12 -20.33 -17.81
N THR A 379 -10.72 -21.60 -17.91
CA THR A 379 -10.75 -22.36 -19.21
C THR A 379 -12.14 -22.49 -19.80
N ASP A 380 -13.20 -22.41 -19.00
CA ASP A 380 -14.58 -22.38 -19.45
C ASP A 380 -15.08 -21.02 -19.96
N GLY A 381 -14.20 -19.99 -19.93
CA GLY A 381 -14.50 -18.62 -20.37
C GLY A 381 -15.12 -17.72 -19.31
N SER A 382 -15.39 -18.22 -18.10
CA SER A 382 -15.87 -17.38 -17.00
C SER A 382 -14.79 -16.41 -16.51
N VAL A 383 -15.20 -15.18 -16.15
CA VAL A 383 -14.29 -14.16 -15.59
C VAL A 383 -13.87 -14.58 -14.18
N THR A 384 -12.62 -14.41 -13.86
CA THR A 384 -12.07 -14.58 -12.51
C THR A 384 -11.39 -13.30 -12.01
N ASN A 385 -11.08 -13.25 -10.73
CA ASN A 385 -10.36 -12.11 -10.14
C ASN A 385 -8.90 -12.04 -10.62
N TRP A 386 -8.37 -10.84 -10.56
CA TRP A 386 -6.95 -10.58 -10.82
C TRP A 386 -6.19 -10.34 -9.54
#